data_8931941e5298d7e5892cf56b109e3716
#
_entry.id   8931941e5298d7e5892cf56b109e3716
#
_cell.length_a   1.000
_cell.length_b   1.000
_cell.length_c   1.000
_cell.angle_alpha   90.00
_cell.angle_beta   90.00
_cell.angle_gamma   90.00
#
_symmetry.space_group_name_H-M   'P 1'
#
loop_
_entity.id
_entity.type
_entity.pdbx_description
1 polymer ?
#
loop_
_entity_poly.entity_id
_entity_poly.type
_entity_poly.pdbx_seq_one_letter_code
_entity_poly.pdbx_strand_id
1 'polypeptide(L)'
;MKPSLPRRALLLALAAWPAAWALPRRRLQFPRDFGSHPDLRTEWWYITGHARSGTREFGFQLTFFRSRVDATQTLQSAFAAKQLVFAHAAITDLQNRKLLHDQRIARAGFGVAEASATDTAVGLRDWRLVRSASGGYQARLPAADFALALDFVPTQPVLLQGDAGLSRKGPQPEQASYYYSEPQLAATGRLTVSGQGFDVEGTAWLDHEWSEALLHPEAVGWDWIGMNLDDGSALTAFHLRRADGSALWSGGSWRPKGAEARSFGADSVRFQAERRWTSPRTKAGYPVQWRIDTPAGAFTVRALLDDQELDSRGSTGAVYWEGLSELLDATGRPVGRGYLEMTGYASKLQM
;
A
#
# COMPACT_ATOMS: atom_id res chain seq x y z
N MET A 1 55.92 -45.50 19.35
CA MET A 1 54.44 -45.43 19.31
C MET A 1 54.04 -43.98 19.46
N LYS A 2 53.51 -43.36 18.38
CA LYS A 2 52.93 -42.01 18.43
C LYS A 2 51.42 -42.15 18.40
N PRO A 3 50.63 -41.46 19.25
CA PRO A 3 49.19 -41.54 19.20
C PRO A 3 48.63 -40.63 18.08
N SER A 4 47.75 -41.19 17.28
CA SER A 4 47.00 -40.50 16.23
C SER A 4 45.86 -39.65 16.84
N LEU A 5 45.81 -38.38 16.50
CA LEU A 5 44.71 -37.48 16.81
C LEU A 5 43.46 -37.78 15.94
N PRO A 6 42.25 -37.79 16.49
CA PRO A 6 41.05 -37.99 15.70
C PRO A 6 40.70 -36.73 14.92
N ARG A 7 40.44 -36.88 13.62
CA ARG A 7 39.92 -35.87 12.75
C ARG A 7 38.50 -35.52 13.20
N ARG A 8 38.32 -34.34 13.75
CA ARG A 8 37.00 -33.73 13.96
C ARG A 8 36.42 -33.32 12.59
N ALA A 9 35.44 -34.06 12.13
CA ALA A 9 34.62 -33.67 10.99
C ALA A 9 33.77 -32.48 11.42
N LEU A 10 34.06 -31.30 10.84
CA LEU A 10 33.24 -30.11 10.97
C LEU A 10 32.03 -30.30 10.04
N LEU A 11 30.87 -30.70 10.59
CA LEU A 11 29.59 -30.68 9.89
C LEU A 11 29.16 -29.20 9.80
N LEU A 12 29.42 -28.60 8.69
CA LEU A 12 28.76 -27.35 8.28
C LEU A 12 27.28 -27.68 8.01
N ALA A 13 26.43 -27.41 9.00
CA ALA A 13 24.99 -27.34 8.80
C ALA A 13 24.72 -26.10 7.92
N LEU A 14 24.61 -26.30 6.61
CA LEU A 14 23.99 -25.35 5.71
C LEU A 14 22.54 -25.20 6.19
N ALA A 15 22.24 -24.12 6.87
CA ALA A 15 20.88 -23.71 7.14
C ALA A 15 20.24 -23.44 5.75
N ALA A 16 19.50 -24.42 5.24
CA ALA A 16 18.64 -24.22 4.08
C ALA A 16 17.55 -23.24 4.51
N TRP A 17 17.67 -21.98 4.12
CA TRP A 17 16.53 -21.10 4.13
C TRP A 17 15.44 -21.74 3.26
N PRO A 18 14.20 -21.80 3.74
CA PRO A 18 13.13 -22.32 2.90
C PRO A 18 13.09 -21.48 1.63
N ALA A 19 13.28 -22.15 0.49
CA ALA A 19 13.11 -21.50 -0.81
C ALA A 19 11.68 -20.95 -0.86
N ALA A 20 11.55 -19.63 -1.02
CA ALA A 20 10.24 -19.03 -1.26
C ALA A 20 9.70 -19.63 -2.57
N TRP A 21 8.52 -20.25 -2.50
CA TRP A 21 7.89 -20.84 -3.68
C TRP A 21 7.21 -19.74 -4.47
N ALA A 22 7.35 -19.80 -5.79
CA ALA A 22 6.61 -18.92 -6.69
C ALA A 22 5.11 -19.03 -6.41
N LEU A 23 4.42 -17.88 -6.32
CA LEU A 23 2.98 -17.88 -6.18
C LEU A 23 2.34 -18.54 -7.41
N PRO A 24 1.46 -19.57 -7.24
CA PRO A 24 0.84 -20.21 -8.37
C PRO A 24 -0.11 -19.24 -9.10
N ARG A 25 -0.17 -19.36 -10.43
CA ARG A 25 -1.23 -18.69 -11.18
C ARG A 25 -2.57 -19.25 -10.76
N ARG A 26 -3.47 -18.38 -10.32
CA ARG A 26 -4.86 -18.74 -10.01
C ARG A 26 -5.81 -17.62 -10.41
N ARG A 27 -7.04 -17.97 -10.67
CA ARG A 27 -8.11 -16.98 -10.81
C ARG A 27 -8.54 -16.51 -9.42
N LEU A 28 -8.57 -15.21 -9.20
CA LEU A 28 -9.13 -14.64 -7.97
C LEU A 28 -10.64 -14.92 -7.91
N GLN A 29 -11.12 -15.24 -6.72
CA GLN A 29 -12.50 -15.66 -6.47
C GLN A 29 -13.17 -14.70 -5.48
N PHE A 30 -14.09 -13.91 -5.96
CA PHE A 30 -14.86 -12.98 -5.14
C PHE A 30 -16.20 -13.61 -4.71
N PRO A 31 -16.65 -13.42 -3.44
CA PRO A 31 -16.13 -12.48 -2.43
C PRO A 31 -14.94 -13.00 -1.61
N ARG A 32 -14.53 -14.28 -1.73
CA ARG A 32 -13.45 -14.86 -0.90
C ARG A 32 -12.17 -14.02 -0.90
N ASP A 33 -11.73 -13.57 -2.05
CA ASP A 33 -10.47 -12.84 -2.19
C ASP A 33 -10.60 -11.33 -1.87
N PHE A 34 -11.76 -10.85 -1.40
CA PHE A 34 -11.86 -9.61 -0.63
C PHE A 34 -11.40 -9.81 0.82
N GLY A 35 -11.45 -11.02 1.34
CA GLY A 35 -11.03 -11.38 2.68
C GLY A 35 -9.55 -11.66 2.83
N SER A 36 -9.14 -11.94 4.06
CA SER A 36 -7.75 -12.18 4.44
C SER A 36 -7.19 -13.52 3.94
N HIS A 37 -5.88 -13.55 3.70
CA HIS A 37 -5.09 -14.70 3.24
C HIS A 37 -4.00 -15.06 4.27
N PRO A 38 -4.39 -15.60 5.47
CA PRO A 38 -3.49 -15.77 6.60
C PRO A 38 -2.33 -16.76 6.35
N ASP A 39 -2.44 -17.60 5.31
CA ASP A 39 -1.38 -18.54 4.92
C ASP A 39 -0.18 -17.84 4.26
N LEU A 40 -0.37 -16.63 3.73
CA LEU A 40 0.71 -15.84 3.16
C LEU A 40 1.28 -14.85 4.17
N ARG A 41 2.52 -14.44 3.96
CA ARG A 41 3.30 -13.69 4.94
C ARG A 41 2.79 -12.30 5.19
N THR A 42 2.46 -11.55 4.12
CA THR A 42 2.07 -10.13 4.20
C THR A 42 0.82 -9.86 3.37
N GLU A 43 0.02 -8.90 3.84
CA GLU A 43 -1.23 -8.50 3.20
C GLU A 43 -1.62 -7.11 3.66
N TRP A 44 -2.27 -6.33 2.78
CA TRP A 44 -2.83 -5.03 3.14
C TRP A 44 -4.10 -4.69 2.37
N TRP A 45 -4.99 -3.97 3.03
CA TRP A 45 -6.11 -3.22 2.48
C TRP A 45 -5.78 -1.75 2.63
N TYR A 46 -5.63 -1.06 1.52
CA TYR A 46 -5.17 0.32 1.44
C TYR A 46 -6.22 1.15 0.71
N ILE A 47 -6.75 2.19 1.35
CA ILE A 47 -7.67 3.11 0.70
C ILE A 47 -7.12 4.52 0.83
N THR A 48 -6.99 5.18 -0.31
CA THR A 48 -6.61 6.59 -0.40
C THR A 48 -7.60 7.36 -1.24
N GLY A 49 -7.68 8.67 -1.02
CA GLY A 49 -8.58 9.48 -1.80
C GLY A 49 -8.49 10.95 -1.48
N HIS A 50 -9.26 11.71 -2.23
CA HIS A 50 -9.50 13.10 -1.95
C HIS A 50 -10.98 13.35 -1.73
N ALA A 51 -11.31 14.33 -0.89
CA ALA A 51 -12.66 14.72 -0.60
C ALA A 51 -12.74 16.23 -0.33
N ARG A 52 -13.94 16.79 -0.50
CA ARG A 52 -14.20 18.21 -0.26
C ARG A 52 -15.42 18.42 0.63
N SER A 53 -15.38 19.50 1.37
CA SER A 53 -16.50 20.05 2.12
C SER A 53 -16.61 21.54 1.79
N GLY A 54 -17.57 21.90 0.93
CA GLY A 54 -17.62 23.24 0.33
C GLY A 54 -16.32 23.54 -0.45
N THR A 55 -15.58 24.56 -0.03
CA THR A 55 -14.29 24.95 -0.64
C THR A 55 -13.09 24.30 0.00
N ARG A 56 -13.24 23.55 1.10
CA ARG A 56 -12.13 22.84 1.76
C ARG A 56 -11.87 21.53 1.07
N GLU A 57 -10.60 21.26 0.83
CA GLU A 57 -10.11 20.01 0.22
C GLU A 57 -9.23 19.24 1.19
N PHE A 58 -9.43 17.93 1.21
CA PHE A 58 -8.73 16.99 2.06
C PHE A 58 -8.21 15.82 1.24
N GLY A 59 -7.00 15.35 1.57
CA GLY A 59 -6.57 14.00 1.29
C GLY A 59 -6.86 13.09 2.47
N PHE A 60 -7.09 11.83 2.23
CA PHE A 60 -7.20 10.83 3.28
C PHE A 60 -6.54 9.51 2.86
N GLN A 61 -6.01 8.82 3.85
CA GLN A 61 -5.40 7.52 3.71
C GLN A 61 -5.80 6.67 4.91
N LEU A 62 -6.10 5.40 4.67
CA LEU A 62 -6.23 4.38 5.67
C LEU A 62 -5.66 3.06 5.14
N THR A 63 -4.89 2.36 5.96
CA THR A 63 -4.33 1.06 5.61
C THR A 63 -4.46 0.11 6.78
N PHE A 64 -4.96 -1.08 6.52
CA PHE A 64 -4.85 -2.20 7.44
C PHE A 64 -3.87 -3.20 6.84
N PHE A 65 -2.92 -3.63 7.64
CA PHE A 65 -1.93 -4.64 7.29
C PHE A 65 -2.12 -5.88 8.15
N ARG A 66 -1.81 -7.02 7.59
CA ARG A 66 -1.69 -8.28 8.31
C ARG A 66 -0.32 -8.90 7.99
N SER A 67 0.35 -9.40 9.01
CA SER A 67 1.61 -10.12 8.85
C SER A 67 1.59 -11.43 9.63
N ARG A 68 1.97 -12.54 8.97
CA ARG A 68 2.21 -13.83 9.59
C ARG A 68 3.56 -13.79 10.32
N VAL A 69 3.59 -14.24 11.57
CA VAL A 69 4.80 -14.34 12.37
C VAL A 69 5.33 -15.76 12.34
N ASP A 70 6.25 -16.05 11.44
CA ASP A 70 6.72 -17.42 11.18
C ASP A 70 7.30 -18.11 12.42
N ALA A 71 8.04 -17.38 13.26
CA ALA A 71 8.67 -17.90 14.48
C ALA A 71 7.68 -18.45 15.52
N THR A 72 6.40 -18.09 15.42
CA THR A 72 5.38 -18.48 16.40
C THR A 72 4.34 -19.47 15.86
N GLN A 73 4.41 -19.85 14.59
CA GLN A 73 3.39 -20.71 13.97
C GLN A 73 3.27 -22.08 14.63
N THR A 74 4.38 -22.66 15.08
CA THR A 74 4.42 -23.98 15.74
C THR A 74 4.04 -23.96 17.23
N LEU A 75 3.95 -22.77 17.83
CA LEU A 75 3.62 -22.64 19.25
C LEU A 75 2.14 -22.99 19.50
N GLN A 76 1.89 -23.83 20.52
CA GLN A 76 0.54 -24.26 20.89
C GLN A 76 -0.17 -23.29 21.85
N SER A 77 0.55 -22.31 22.38
CA SER A 77 -0.03 -21.32 23.30
C SER A 77 -1.09 -20.46 22.60
N ALA A 78 -2.25 -20.31 23.22
CA ALA A 78 -3.26 -19.34 22.79
C ALA A 78 -2.75 -17.88 22.80
N PHE A 79 -1.65 -17.63 23.52
CA PHE A 79 -0.99 -16.34 23.58
C PHE A 79 0.07 -16.14 22.48
N ALA A 80 0.36 -17.14 21.65
CA ALA A 80 1.30 -16.98 20.54
C ALA A 80 0.76 -15.95 19.52
N ALA A 81 1.59 -14.97 19.20
CA ALA A 81 1.26 -13.97 18.19
C ALA A 81 1.46 -14.55 16.78
N LYS A 82 0.55 -15.39 16.30
CA LYS A 82 0.66 -16.04 14.98
C LYS A 82 0.43 -15.06 13.83
N GLN A 83 -0.40 -14.05 14.05
CA GLN A 83 -0.67 -12.96 13.12
C GLN A 83 -0.57 -11.63 13.87
N LEU A 84 -0.01 -10.64 13.22
CA LEU A 84 -0.06 -9.23 13.62
C LEU A 84 -1.01 -8.48 12.68
N VAL A 85 -1.78 -7.57 13.25
CA VAL A 85 -2.54 -6.58 12.50
C VAL A 85 -2.04 -5.20 12.92
N PHE A 86 -1.72 -4.38 11.95
CA PHE A 86 -1.39 -2.98 12.18
C PHE A 86 -2.15 -2.11 11.20
N ALA A 87 -2.34 -0.86 11.56
CA ALA A 87 -3.13 0.06 10.76
C ALA A 87 -2.58 1.48 10.86
N HIS A 88 -2.69 2.19 9.75
CA HIS A 88 -2.36 3.61 9.63
C HIS A 88 -3.59 4.37 9.17
N ALA A 89 -3.72 5.60 9.61
CA ALA A 89 -4.71 6.55 9.13
C ALA A 89 -4.10 7.93 9.04
N ALA A 90 -4.45 8.68 8.01
CA ALA A 90 -3.99 10.04 7.85
C ALA A 90 -5.05 10.93 7.16
N ILE A 91 -5.01 12.22 7.48
CA ILE A 91 -5.73 13.28 6.79
C ILE A 91 -4.74 14.34 6.38
N THR A 92 -4.71 14.70 5.09
CA THR A 92 -4.02 15.89 4.59
C THR A 92 -5.03 17.03 4.49
N ASP A 93 -4.90 18.02 5.35
CA ASP A 93 -5.69 19.26 5.30
C ASP A 93 -4.95 20.28 4.41
N LEU A 94 -5.38 20.42 3.18
CA LEU A 94 -4.71 21.30 2.21
C LEU A 94 -4.80 22.79 2.59
N GLN A 95 -5.90 23.21 3.19
CA GLN A 95 -6.09 24.61 3.59
C GLN A 95 -5.12 25.00 4.72
N ASN A 96 -4.98 24.14 5.72
CA ASN A 96 -4.07 24.36 6.84
C ASN A 96 -2.65 23.84 6.57
N ARG A 97 -2.38 23.26 5.40
CA ARG A 97 -1.10 22.67 4.99
C ARG A 97 -0.53 21.70 6.01
N LYS A 98 -1.36 20.81 6.51
CA LYS A 98 -1.01 19.91 7.60
C LYS A 98 -1.42 18.46 7.28
N LEU A 99 -0.50 17.54 7.56
CA LEU A 99 -0.77 16.10 7.66
C LEU A 99 -1.05 15.75 9.13
N LEU A 100 -2.16 15.07 9.37
CA LEU A 100 -2.49 14.40 10.63
C LEU A 100 -2.36 12.90 10.41
N HIS A 101 -1.71 12.19 11.33
CA HIS A 101 -1.43 10.77 11.18
C HIS A 101 -1.52 10.06 12.54
N ASP A 102 -2.06 8.85 12.54
CA ASP A 102 -2.08 7.93 13.69
C ASP A 102 -1.82 6.50 13.22
N GLN A 103 -1.32 5.66 14.13
CA GLN A 103 -0.94 4.28 13.85
C GLN A 103 -1.27 3.35 15.02
N ARG A 104 -1.55 2.10 14.71
CA ARG A 104 -1.85 1.08 15.72
C ARG A 104 -1.24 -0.26 15.33
N ILE A 105 -0.93 -1.08 16.33
CA ILE A 105 -0.50 -2.47 16.15
C ILE A 105 -1.04 -3.33 17.29
N ALA A 106 -1.46 -4.54 16.97
CA ALA A 106 -1.74 -5.60 17.94
C ALA A 106 -1.57 -6.98 17.31
N ARG A 107 -1.37 -7.99 18.16
CA ARG A 107 -1.54 -9.38 17.73
C ARG A 107 -3.01 -9.68 17.46
N ALA A 108 -3.28 -10.51 16.46
CA ALA A 108 -4.64 -10.97 16.18
C ALA A 108 -5.21 -11.83 17.31
N GLY A 109 -6.52 -11.77 17.47
CA GLY A 109 -7.27 -12.51 18.47
C GLY A 109 -7.70 -11.68 19.68
N PHE A 110 -8.42 -12.33 20.59
CA PHE A 110 -8.92 -11.78 21.87
C PHE A 110 -9.86 -10.58 21.70
N GLY A 111 -10.51 -10.45 20.54
CA GLY A 111 -11.37 -9.30 20.25
C GLY A 111 -10.62 -7.98 20.05
N VAL A 112 -9.28 -8.00 20.00
CA VAL A 112 -8.45 -6.78 19.87
C VAL A 112 -8.12 -6.48 18.41
N ALA A 113 -7.76 -7.51 17.65
CA ALA A 113 -7.44 -7.38 16.22
C ALA A 113 -7.89 -8.64 15.48
N GLU A 114 -8.45 -8.45 14.30
CA GLU A 114 -9.01 -9.53 13.48
C GLU A 114 -9.01 -9.16 12.00
N ALA A 115 -8.93 -10.17 11.13
CA ALA A 115 -9.14 -10.04 9.70
C ALA A 115 -9.90 -11.28 9.21
N SER A 116 -11.11 -11.08 8.71
CA SER A 116 -11.96 -12.16 8.20
C SER A 116 -11.39 -12.74 6.93
N ALA A 117 -11.47 -14.08 6.78
CA ALA A 117 -11.03 -14.78 5.58
C ALA A 117 -12.13 -14.89 4.50
N THR A 118 -13.35 -14.46 4.74
CA THR A 118 -14.48 -14.64 3.82
C THR A 118 -14.83 -13.42 2.99
N ASP A 119 -14.62 -12.23 3.53
CA ASP A 119 -14.84 -10.93 2.89
C ASP A 119 -14.05 -9.87 3.68
N THR A 120 -13.92 -8.63 3.16
CA THR A 120 -13.25 -7.56 3.89
C THR A 120 -14.00 -7.24 5.18
N ALA A 121 -13.44 -7.68 6.29
CA ALA A 121 -13.82 -7.28 7.63
C ALA A 121 -12.55 -7.32 8.47
N VAL A 122 -11.86 -6.19 8.55
CA VAL A 122 -10.62 -6.05 9.32
C VAL A 122 -10.80 -5.02 10.40
N GLY A 123 -10.31 -5.35 11.59
CA GLY A 123 -10.45 -4.52 12.76
C GLY A 123 -9.24 -4.53 13.66
N LEU A 124 -8.98 -3.38 14.28
CA LEU A 124 -7.91 -3.18 15.25
C LEU A 124 -8.40 -2.21 16.34
N ARG A 125 -8.80 -2.76 17.49
CA ARG A 125 -9.49 -2.04 18.57
C ARG A 125 -10.80 -1.43 18.06
N ASP A 126 -10.94 -0.12 18.05
CA ASP A 126 -12.09 0.65 17.56
C ASP A 126 -11.97 1.09 16.08
N TRP A 127 -10.84 0.79 15.43
CA TRP A 127 -10.68 1.00 13.98
C TRP A 127 -11.26 -0.18 13.20
N ARG A 128 -12.06 0.12 12.18
CA ARG A 128 -12.71 -0.91 11.34
C ARG A 128 -12.73 -0.51 9.88
N LEU A 129 -12.52 -1.50 9.02
CA LEU A 129 -12.85 -1.47 7.61
C LEU A 129 -13.68 -2.72 7.29
N VAL A 130 -14.90 -2.53 6.80
CA VAL A 130 -15.84 -3.61 6.52
C VAL A 130 -16.47 -3.41 5.15
N ARG A 131 -16.53 -4.47 4.35
CA ARG A 131 -17.29 -4.51 3.12
C ARG A 131 -18.72 -4.97 3.42
N SER A 132 -19.70 -4.26 2.91
CA SER A 132 -21.12 -4.57 3.08
C SER A 132 -21.61 -5.60 2.07
N ALA A 133 -22.74 -6.20 2.32
CA ALA A 133 -23.38 -7.12 1.37
C ALA A 133 -23.75 -6.45 0.03
N SER A 134 -23.91 -5.14 -0.02
CA SER A 134 -24.11 -4.37 -1.24
C SER A 134 -22.83 -4.09 -2.03
N GLY A 135 -21.67 -4.50 -1.51
CA GLY A 135 -20.37 -4.35 -2.15
C GLY A 135 -19.61 -3.07 -1.81
N GLY A 136 -20.22 -2.14 -1.08
CA GLY A 136 -19.55 -0.93 -0.60
C GLY A 136 -18.72 -1.18 0.65
N TYR A 137 -17.82 -0.25 0.98
CA TYR A 137 -16.98 -0.34 2.16
C TYR A 137 -17.33 0.75 3.18
N GLN A 138 -17.16 0.44 4.45
CA GLN A 138 -17.32 1.36 5.55
C GLN A 138 -16.04 1.41 6.38
N ALA A 139 -15.47 2.60 6.53
CA ALA A 139 -14.30 2.83 7.37
C ALA A 139 -14.67 3.73 8.56
N ARG A 140 -14.27 3.31 9.75
CA ARG A 140 -14.47 4.05 11.00
C ARG A 140 -13.18 4.00 11.80
N LEU A 141 -12.44 5.12 11.80
CA LEU A 141 -11.10 5.21 12.40
C LEU A 141 -11.02 6.49 13.26
N PRO A 142 -11.52 6.44 14.52
CA PRO A 142 -11.30 7.53 15.47
C PRO A 142 -9.84 7.55 15.92
N ALA A 143 -9.16 8.69 15.75
CA ALA A 143 -7.83 8.97 16.23
C ALA A 143 -7.84 10.10 17.26
N ALA A 144 -6.69 10.44 17.85
CA ALA A 144 -6.63 11.45 18.91
C ALA A 144 -7.00 12.86 18.40
N ASP A 145 -6.44 13.24 17.25
CA ASP A 145 -6.58 14.61 16.71
C ASP A 145 -7.48 14.69 15.48
N PHE A 146 -7.94 13.53 14.98
CA PHE A 146 -8.82 13.44 13.82
C PHE A 146 -9.67 12.16 13.83
N ALA A 147 -10.65 12.09 12.94
CA ALA A 147 -11.40 10.85 12.70
C ALA A 147 -11.82 10.75 11.24
N LEU A 148 -11.82 9.50 10.74
CA LEU A 148 -12.40 9.14 9.45
C LEU A 148 -13.67 8.30 9.70
N ALA A 149 -14.80 8.75 9.18
CA ALA A 149 -16.06 8.02 9.14
C ALA A 149 -16.57 8.10 7.70
N LEU A 150 -16.02 7.22 6.84
CA LEU A 150 -16.23 7.26 5.39
C LEU A 150 -16.92 5.98 4.90
N ASP A 151 -17.75 6.15 3.90
CA ASP A 151 -18.41 5.10 3.15
C ASP A 151 -17.94 5.18 1.69
N PHE A 152 -17.64 4.04 1.08
CA PHE A 152 -17.12 3.94 -0.28
C PHE A 152 -18.02 3.05 -1.12
N VAL A 153 -18.40 3.51 -2.30
CA VAL A 153 -19.24 2.77 -3.24
C VAL A 153 -18.46 2.52 -4.53
N PRO A 154 -18.25 1.25 -4.93
CA PRO A 154 -17.65 0.93 -6.21
C PRO A 154 -18.48 1.49 -7.37
N THR A 155 -17.84 2.24 -8.25
CA THR A 155 -18.47 2.79 -9.46
C THR A 155 -18.03 2.06 -10.72
N GLN A 156 -17.04 1.19 -10.60
CA GLN A 156 -16.43 0.42 -11.67
C GLN A 156 -16.09 -1.00 -11.19
N PRO A 157 -15.94 -1.97 -12.09
CA PRO A 157 -15.51 -3.32 -11.72
C PRO A 157 -14.12 -3.34 -11.08
N VAL A 158 -13.82 -4.40 -10.32
CA VAL A 158 -12.47 -4.70 -9.81
C VAL A 158 -11.46 -4.65 -10.95
N LEU A 159 -10.31 -4.06 -10.69
CA LEU A 159 -9.15 -3.98 -11.59
C LEU A 159 -8.10 -5.00 -11.13
N LEU A 160 -7.97 -6.10 -11.85
CA LEU A 160 -6.93 -7.09 -11.58
C LEU A 160 -5.57 -6.58 -12.06
N GLN A 161 -4.59 -6.51 -11.18
CA GLN A 161 -3.25 -6.02 -11.48
C GLN A 161 -2.35 -7.13 -12.06
N GLY A 162 -1.40 -6.75 -12.92
CA GLY A 162 -0.48 -7.71 -13.53
C GLY A 162 -1.18 -8.69 -14.47
N ASP A 163 -0.84 -9.97 -14.37
CA ASP A 163 -1.43 -11.05 -15.16
C ASP A 163 -2.63 -11.64 -14.41
N ALA A 164 -3.81 -11.10 -14.69
CA ALA A 164 -5.09 -11.52 -14.09
C ALA A 164 -5.07 -11.55 -12.54
N GLY A 165 -4.38 -10.59 -11.91
CA GLY A 165 -4.25 -10.48 -10.46
C GLY A 165 -2.92 -11.01 -9.91
N LEU A 166 -2.05 -11.62 -10.72
CA LEU A 166 -0.69 -11.98 -10.32
C LEU A 166 0.28 -10.88 -10.78
N SER A 167 0.71 -10.04 -9.84
CA SER A 167 1.57 -8.88 -10.07
C SER A 167 3.01 -9.21 -9.71
N ARG A 168 3.92 -9.13 -10.69
CA ARG A 168 5.36 -9.32 -10.48
C ARG A 168 5.96 -8.09 -9.80
N LYS A 169 6.86 -8.34 -8.83
CA LYS A 169 7.56 -7.31 -8.05
C LYS A 169 9.09 -7.44 -8.17
N GLY A 170 9.55 -8.25 -9.10
CA GLY A 170 10.98 -8.45 -9.33
C GLY A 170 11.28 -9.49 -10.39
N PRO A 171 12.58 -9.70 -10.70
CA PRO A 171 13.02 -10.61 -11.74
C PRO A 171 12.76 -12.08 -11.39
N GLN A 172 12.70 -12.44 -10.11
CA GLN A 172 12.49 -13.82 -9.69
C GLN A 172 10.99 -14.15 -9.59
N PRO A 173 10.56 -15.36 -9.98
CA PRO A 173 9.13 -15.76 -9.93
C PRO A 173 8.49 -15.64 -8.56
N GLU A 174 9.27 -15.80 -7.49
CA GLU A 174 8.83 -15.72 -6.10
C GLU A 174 8.44 -14.28 -5.69
N GLN A 175 9.00 -13.28 -6.39
CA GLN A 175 8.75 -11.87 -6.15
C GLN A 175 7.48 -11.44 -6.86
N ALA A 176 6.36 -11.84 -6.30
CA ALA A 176 5.04 -11.57 -6.84
C ALA A 176 4.02 -11.45 -5.70
N SER A 177 2.91 -10.84 -6.01
CA SER A 177 1.75 -10.74 -5.14
C SER A 177 0.49 -11.10 -5.90
N TYR A 178 -0.56 -11.50 -5.21
CA TYR A 178 -1.90 -11.35 -5.71
C TYR A 178 -2.36 -9.94 -5.39
N TYR A 179 -2.91 -9.24 -6.38
CA TYR A 179 -3.18 -7.82 -6.27
C TYR A 179 -4.36 -7.42 -7.14
N TYR A 180 -5.32 -6.74 -6.53
CA TYR A 180 -6.38 -6.05 -7.25
C TYR A 180 -6.59 -4.66 -6.67
N SER A 181 -7.17 -3.79 -7.50
CA SER A 181 -7.57 -2.43 -7.13
C SER A 181 -9.06 -2.22 -7.38
N GLU A 182 -9.65 -1.29 -6.65
CA GLU A 182 -10.94 -0.69 -6.97
C GLU A 182 -10.76 0.82 -7.09
N PRO A 183 -10.45 1.31 -8.29
CA PRO A 183 -10.36 2.75 -8.55
C PRO A 183 -11.74 3.40 -8.67
N GLN A 184 -11.77 4.74 -8.63
CA GLN A 184 -12.99 5.52 -8.81
C GLN A 184 -14.10 5.18 -7.80
N LEU A 185 -13.75 4.78 -6.57
CA LEU A 185 -14.75 4.62 -5.50
C LEU A 185 -15.37 5.97 -5.20
N ALA A 186 -16.69 6.07 -5.23
CA ALA A 186 -17.39 7.25 -4.70
C ALA A 186 -17.26 7.24 -3.17
N ALA A 187 -16.68 8.29 -2.60
CA ALA A 187 -16.44 8.43 -1.18
C ALA A 187 -17.36 9.50 -0.58
N THR A 188 -18.06 9.17 0.50
CA THR A 188 -18.90 10.11 1.26
C THR A 188 -18.74 9.87 2.75
N GLY A 189 -19.08 10.85 3.55
CA GLY A 189 -19.09 10.68 5.01
C GLY A 189 -18.62 11.92 5.74
N ARG A 190 -17.90 11.70 6.85
CA ARG A 190 -17.47 12.77 7.74
C ARG A 190 -16.00 12.63 8.10
N LEU A 191 -15.25 13.69 7.93
CA LEU A 191 -13.92 13.88 8.49
C LEU A 191 -14.03 14.78 9.73
N THR A 192 -13.29 14.44 10.77
CA THR A 192 -13.10 15.32 11.93
C THR A 192 -11.64 15.73 11.97
N VAL A 193 -11.36 17.02 12.07
CA VAL A 193 -10.01 17.56 12.13
C VAL A 193 -9.96 18.55 13.29
N SER A 194 -9.11 18.26 14.28
CA SER A 194 -8.97 19.10 15.49
C SER A 194 -10.30 19.44 16.14
N GLY A 195 -11.19 18.44 16.25
CA GLY A 195 -12.52 18.57 16.86
C GLY A 195 -13.62 19.16 15.96
N GLN A 196 -13.27 19.70 14.79
CA GLN A 196 -14.23 20.22 13.82
C GLN A 196 -14.63 19.12 12.82
N GLY A 197 -15.94 18.91 12.63
CA GLY A 197 -16.48 17.95 11.69
C GLY A 197 -16.77 18.57 10.32
N PHE A 198 -16.49 17.81 9.26
CA PHE A 198 -16.71 18.17 7.86
C PHE A 198 -17.43 17.02 7.17
N ASP A 199 -18.66 17.27 6.69
CA ASP A 199 -19.33 16.33 5.80
C ASP A 199 -18.70 16.47 4.42
N VAL A 200 -18.24 15.34 3.88
CA VAL A 200 -17.38 15.31 2.68
C VAL A 200 -17.94 14.39 1.61
N GLU A 201 -17.64 14.75 0.37
CA GLU A 201 -17.81 13.91 -0.83
C GLU A 201 -16.50 13.90 -1.64
N GLY A 202 -16.22 12.82 -2.34
CA GLY A 202 -15.00 12.72 -3.12
C GLY A 202 -14.83 11.38 -3.84
N THR A 203 -13.58 11.08 -4.18
CA THR A 203 -13.21 9.88 -4.92
C THR A 203 -12.05 9.18 -4.21
N ALA A 204 -12.10 7.84 -4.17
CA ALA A 204 -11.08 7.03 -3.55
C ALA A 204 -10.56 5.93 -4.49
N TRP A 205 -9.44 5.37 -4.11
CA TRP A 205 -8.77 4.20 -4.67
C TRP A 205 -8.60 3.17 -3.57
N LEU A 206 -8.91 1.91 -3.84
CA LEU A 206 -8.60 0.81 -2.95
C LEU A 206 -7.60 -0.13 -3.61
N ASP A 207 -6.60 -0.56 -2.85
CA ASP A 207 -5.73 -1.69 -3.16
C ASP A 207 -5.88 -2.78 -2.10
N HIS A 208 -5.95 -4.02 -2.57
CA HIS A 208 -5.80 -5.20 -1.73
C HIS A 208 -4.72 -6.09 -2.36
N GLU A 209 -3.68 -6.32 -1.59
CA GLU A 209 -2.51 -7.06 -2.07
C GLU A 209 -1.97 -8.00 -1.00
N TRP A 210 -1.57 -9.22 -1.39
CA TRP A 210 -1.01 -10.21 -0.48
C TRP A 210 0.09 -11.03 -1.14
N SER A 211 1.14 -11.37 -0.36
CA SER A 211 2.35 -11.99 -0.86
C SER A 211 3.05 -12.85 0.18
N GLU A 212 3.81 -13.84 -0.27
CA GLU A 212 4.78 -14.55 0.55
C GLU A 212 6.16 -13.87 0.54
N ALA A 213 6.59 -13.35 -0.62
CA ALA A 213 7.88 -12.70 -0.79
C ALA A 213 7.75 -11.53 -1.77
N LEU A 214 7.57 -10.33 -1.25
CA LEU A 214 7.31 -9.15 -2.07
C LEU A 214 8.60 -8.51 -2.58
N LEU A 215 9.58 -8.30 -1.70
CA LEU A 215 10.77 -7.50 -1.99
C LEU A 215 11.98 -8.35 -2.38
N HIS A 216 12.64 -7.94 -3.46
CA HIS A 216 13.97 -8.43 -3.77
C HIS A 216 15.00 -7.92 -2.73
N PRO A 217 16.02 -8.72 -2.36
CA PRO A 217 17.03 -8.31 -1.38
C PRO A 217 17.78 -7.01 -1.71
N GLU A 218 17.96 -6.69 -3.00
CA GLU A 218 18.58 -5.44 -3.46
C GLU A 218 17.63 -4.24 -3.43
N ALA A 219 16.32 -4.46 -3.31
CA ALA A 219 15.38 -3.35 -3.21
C ALA A 219 15.53 -2.65 -1.87
N VAL A 220 15.55 -1.33 -1.89
CA VAL A 220 15.52 -0.50 -0.67
C VAL A 220 14.13 0.02 -0.34
N GLY A 221 13.24 0.05 -1.34
CA GLY A 221 11.86 0.51 -1.24
C GLY A 221 11.24 0.64 -2.62
N TRP A 222 10.09 1.27 -2.68
CA TRP A 222 9.36 1.54 -3.93
C TRP A 222 8.84 2.96 -3.99
N ASP A 223 8.49 3.38 -5.21
CA ASP A 223 7.61 4.50 -5.49
C ASP A 223 6.40 3.97 -6.25
N TRP A 224 5.22 4.36 -5.82
CA TRP A 224 3.95 3.89 -6.35
C TRP A 224 2.98 5.06 -6.53
N ILE A 225 2.14 4.98 -7.54
CA ILE A 225 1.01 5.88 -7.74
C ILE A 225 -0.26 5.11 -8.03
N GLY A 226 -1.39 5.61 -7.47
CA GLY A 226 -2.75 5.23 -7.85
C GLY A 226 -3.55 6.49 -8.14
N MET A 227 -3.94 6.68 -9.39
CA MET A 227 -4.55 7.91 -9.88
C MET A 227 -5.93 7.66 -10.47
N ASN A 228 -6.92 8.40 -9.98
CA ASN A 228 -8.25 8.51 -10.55
C ASN A 228 -8.26 9.71 -11.50
N LEU A 229 -8.53 9.48 -12.77
CA LEU A 229 -8.59 10.55 -13.76
C LEU A 229 -10.02 11.14 -13.83
N ASP A 230 -10.11 12.42 -14.18
CA ASP A 230 -11.36 13.16 -14.24
C ASP A 230 -12.31 12.64 -15.32
N ASP A 231 -11.77 11.98 -16.34
CA ASP A 231 -12.57 11.31 -17.37
C ASP A 231 -13.11 9.94 -16.94
N GLY A 232 -12.77 9.49 -15.71
CA GLY A 232 -13.14 8.19 -15.16
C GLY A 232 -12.16 7.06 -15.50
N SER A 233 -11.04 7.35 -16.16
CA SER A 233 -9.93 6.41 -16.35
C SER A 233 -9.17 6.19 -15.03
N ALA A 234 -8.35 5.14 -14.98
CA ALA A 234 -7.52 4.80 -13.83
C ALA A 234 -6.09 4.45 -14.26
N LEU A 235 -5.12 4.99 -13.55
CA LEU A 235 -3.69 4.73 -13.77
C LEU A 235 -3.03 4.28 -12.47
N THR A 236 -2.32 3.15 -12.49
CA THR A 236 -1.32 2.84 -11.47
C THR A 236 0.02 2.59 -12.13
N ALA A 237 1.08 3.00 -11.45
CA ALA A 237 2.44 2.73 -11.86
C ALA A 237 3.32 2.61 -10.61
N PHE A 238 4.32 1.75 -10.67
CA PHE A 238 5.28 1.59 -9.60
C PHE A 238 6.66 1.21 -10.13
N HIS A 239 7.68 1.51 -9.32
CA HIS A 239 8.98 0.89 -9.47
C HIS A 239 9.60 0.56 -8.11
N LEU A 240 10.27 -0.58 -8.04
CA LEU A 240 11.12 -0.95 -6.91
C LEU A 240 12.52 -0.40 -7.18
N ARG A 241 13.13 0.21 -6.15
CA ARG A 241 14.42 0.90 -6.28
C ARG A 241 15.57 0.16 -5.61
N ARG A 242 16.74 0.22 -6.25
CA ARG A 242 18.03 -0.05 -5.61
C ARG A 242 18.52 1.16 -4.81
N ALA A 243 19.57 0.96 -4.04
CA ALA A 243 20.17 1.99 -3.20
C ALA A 243 20.72 3.19 -4.00
N ASP A 244 21.13 2.99 -5.24
CA ASP A 244 21.59 4.03 -6.16
C ASP A 244 20.43 4.80 -6.84
N GLY A 245 19.18 4.44 -6.54
CA GLY A 245 17.98 5.02 -7.11
C GLY A 245 17.55 4.41 -8.45
N SER A 246 18.31 3.48 -9.01
CA SER A 246 17.95 2.78 -10.25
C SER A 246 16.73 1.87 -10.01
N ALA A 247 15.91 1.69 -11.06
CA ALA A 247 14.80 0.75 -11.02
C ALA A 247 15.34 -0.69 -11.03
N LEU A 248 14.86 -1.50 -10.08
CA LEU A 248 15.08 -2.94 -10.08
C LEU A 248 13.98 -3.66 -10.85
N TRP A 249 12.76 -3.16 -10.74
CA TRP A 249 11.57 -3.67 -11.39
C TRP A 249 10.54 -2.55 -11.51
N SER A 250 9.75 -2.54 -12.56
CA SER A 250 8.64 -1.58 -12.69
C SER A 250 7.40 -2.26 -13.28
N GLY A 251 6.26 -1.62 -13.13
CA GLY A 251 4.99 -2.12 -13.63
C GLY A 251 3.86 -1.13 -13.38
N GLY A 252 2.65 -1.59 -13.67
CA GLY A 252 1.44 -0.81 -13.49
C GLY A 252 0.33 -1.24 -14.41
N SER A 253 -0.71 -0.43 -14.50
CA SER A 253 -1.84 -0.64 -15.40
C SER A 253 -2.55 0.65 -15.77
N TRP A 254 -3.20 0.61 -16.89
CA TRP A 254 -4.09 1.65 -17.39
C TRP A 254 -5.46 1.06 -17.70
N ARG A 255 -6.50 1.66 -17.19
CA ARG A 255 -7.90 1.36 -17.56
C ARG A 255 -8.60 2.62 -18.05
N PRO A 256 -8.84 2.76 -19.38
CA PRO A 256 -9.71 3.81 -19.89
C PRO A 256 -11.12 3.62 -19.34
N LYS A 257 -11.88 4.71 -19.20
CA LYS A 257 -13.30 4.63 -18.81
C LYS A 257 -14.08 3.70 -19.72
N GLY A 258 -14.76 2.73 -19.12
CA GLY A 258 -15.63 1.79 -19.84
C GLY A 258 -14.90 0.77 -20.72
N ALA A 259 -13.56 0.66 -20.61
CA ALA A 259 -12.76 -0.29 -21.37
C ALA A 259 -12.02 -1.26 -20.46
N GLU A 260 -11.44 -2.31 -21.05
CA GLU A 260 -10.61 -3.26 -20.35
C GLU A 260 -9.26 -2.65 -19.94
N ALA A 261 -8.76 -3.11 -18.82
CA ALA A 261 -7.45 -2.71 -18.32
C ALA A 261 -6.31 -3.31 -19.15
N ARG A 262 -5.22 -2.56 -19.25
CA ARG A 262 -3.96 -3.01 -19.85
C ARG A 262 -2.87 -2.97 -18.80
N SER A 263 -2.27 -4.10 -18.49
CA SER A 263 -1.10 -4.18 -17.61
C SER A 263 0.16 -3.75 -18.35
N PHE A 264 1.06 -3.08 -17.64
CA PHE A 264 2.36 -2.68 -18.13
C PHE A 264 3.39 -3.75 -17.78
N GLY A 265 4.22 -4.11 -18.74
CA GLY A 265 5.33 -5.03 -18.53
C GLY A 265 6.48 -4.40 -17.74
N ALA A 266 7.40 -5.24 -17.32
CA ALA A 266 8.68 -4.78 -16.77
C ALA A 266 9.36 -3.83 -17.77
N ASP A 267 10.08 -2.82 -17.25
CA ASP A 267 10.85 -1.83 -18.02
C ASP A 267 10.00 -0.90 -18.92
N SER A 268 8.68 -1.03 -18.93
CA SER A 268 7.78 -0.17 -19.70
C SER A 268 7.33 1.10 -18.97
N VAL A 269 7.67 1.21 -17.68
CA VAL A 269 7.36 2.36 -16.83
C VAL A 269 8.67 2.98 -16.35
N ARG A 270 8.80 4.29 -16.50
CA ARG A 270 9.97 5.04 -16.07
C ARG A 270 9.57 6.19 -15.17
N PHE A 271 10.15 6.23 -13.99
CA PHE A 271 10.04 7.33 -13.05
C PHE A 271 11.29 8.21 -13.13
N GLN A 272 11.10 9.50 -13.31
CA GLN A 272 12.17 10.51 -13.34
C GLN A 272 11.83 11.61 -12.35
N ALA A 273 12.65 11.73 -11.30
CA ALA A 273 12.48 12.76 -10.28
C ALA A 273 12.73 14.15 -10.85
N GLU A 274 11.81 15.09 -10.62
CA GLU A 274 11.94 16.49 -11.07
C GLU A 274 12.17 17.47 -9.92
N ARG A 275 11.35 17.38 -8.87
CA ARG A 275 11.46 18.25 -7.69
C ARG A 275 11.58 17.42 -6.42
N ARG A 276 12.47 17.84 -5.51
CA ARG A 276 12.68 17.18 -4.22
C ARG A 276 12.33 18.10 -3.06
N TRP A 277 11.83 17.49 -2.00
CA TRP A 277 11.63 18.09 -0.70
C TRP A 277 12.45 17.31 0.34
N THR A 278 13.11 18.03 1.23
CA THR A 278 13.88 17.41 2.31
C THR A 278 13.10 17.50 3.60
N SER A 279 12.82 16.35 4.22
CA SER A 279 12.14 16.30 5.50
C SER A 279 12.94 17.02 6.59
N PRO A 280 12.32 17.95 7.32
CA PRO A 280 12.99 18.57 8.47
C PRO A 280 13.19 17.57 9.63
N ARG A 281 12.41 16.47 9.67
CA ARG A 281 12.45 15.46 10.73
C ARG A 281 13.53 14.41 10.49
N THR A 282 13.51 13.75 9.35
CA THR A 282 14.39 12.62 9.03
C THR A 282 15.61 13.02 8.19
N LYS A 283 15.60 14.19 7.57
CA LYS A 283 16.57 14.64 6.56
C LYS A 283 16.53 13.83 5.26
N ALA A 284 15.55 12.92 5.10
CA ALA A 284 15.34 12.21 3.86
C ALA A 284 14.88 13.16 2.75
N GLY A 285 15.39 12.94 1.54
CA GLY A 285 15.03 13.74 0.36
C GLY A 285 14.03 13.01 -0.52
N TYR A 286 12.76 13.40 -0.47
CA TYR A 286 11.67 12.78 -1.23
C TYR A 286 11.44 13.52 -2.55
N PRO A 287 11.37 12.83 -3.70
CA PRO A 287 10.92 13.43 -4.95
C PRO A 287 9.41 13.68 -4.93
N VAL A 288 9.01 14.91 -4.65
CA VAL A 288 7.59 15.30 -4.53
C VAL A 288 6.98 15.76 -5.87
N GLN A 289 7.75 15.64 -6.94
CA GLN A 289 7.29 15.76 -8.32
C GLN A 289 8.08 14.78 -9.19
N TRP A 290 7.33 14.01 -9.99
CA TRP A 290 7.85 12.99 -10.87
C TRP A 290 7.31 13.17 -12.28
N ARG A 291 8.17 13.05 -13.29
CA ARG A 291 7.77 12.67 -14.62
C ARG A 291 7.67 11.15 -14.69
N ILE A 292 6.56 10.63 -15.18
CA ILE A 292 6.32 9.19 -15.31
C ILE A 292 5.93 8.90 -16.76
N ASP A 293 6.80 8.17 -17.46
CA ASP A 293 6.53 7.68 -18.81
C ASP A 293 5.96 6.26 -18.72
N THR A 294 4.82 6.03 -19.36
CA THR A 294 4.09 4.75 -19.38
C THR A 294 3.61 4.42 -20.79
N PRO A 295 3.19 3.18 -21.08
CA PRO A 295 2.55 2.85 -22.36
C PRO A 295 1.22 3.59 -22.62
N ALA A 296 0.61 4.20 -21.58
CA ALA A 296 -0.58 5.02 -21.71
C ALA A 296 -0.27 6.49 -22.02
N GLY A 297 0.99 6.90 -21.91
CA GLY A 297 1.45 8.27 -22.11
C GLY A 297 2.44 8.75 -21.07
N ALA A 298 2.89 9.98 -21.23
CA ALA A 298 3.75 10.67 -20.28
C ALA A 298 2.90 11.58 -19.38
N PHE A 299 3.16 11.50 -18.08
CA PHE A 299 2.45 12.27 -17.06
C PHE A 299 3.45 12.93 -16.09
N THR A 300 3.00 14.00 -15.44
CA THR A 300 3.67 14.53 -14.27
C THR A 300 2.79 14.29 -13.04
N VAL A 301 3.35 13.68 -12.01
CA VAL A 301 2.72 13.56 -10.69
C VAL A 301 3.33 14.60 -9.77
N ARG A 302 2.50 15.41 -9.15
CA ARG A 302 2.92 16.51 -8.29
C ARG A 302 2.19 16.48 -6.95
N ALA A 303 2.94 16.43 -5.84
CA ALA A 303 2.37 16.53 -4.51
C ALA A 303 1.65 17.87 -4.31
N LEU A 304 0.44 17.83 -3.72
CA LEU A 304 -0.32 19.03 -3.36
C LEU A 304 0.16 19.66 -2.04
N LEU A 305 0.85 18.89 -1.22
CA LEU A 305 1.55 19.31 -0.03
C LEU A 305 2.88 18.55 0.04
N ASP A 306 4.00 19.23 0.28
CA ASP A 306 5.31 18.56 0.30
C ASP A 306 5.54 17.74 1.59
N ASP A 307 5.13 18.27 2.74
CA ASP A 307 5.28 17.57 4.04
C ASP A 307 4.13 16.58 4.27
N GLN A 308 4.24 15.42 3.63
CA GLN A 308 3.35 14.27 3.85
C GLN A 308 4.16 13.02 4.27
N GLU A 309 5.23 13.23 5.03
CA GLU A 309 6.02 12.16 5.63
C GLU A 309 5.30 11.59 6.86
N LEU A 310 5.20 10.26 6.93
CA LEU A 310 4.58 9.51 8.03
C LEU A 310 5.65 8.78 8.83
N ASP A 311 5.71 9.05 10.13
CA ASP A 311 6.53 8.29 11.06
C ASP A 311 5.74 7.10 11.62
N SER A 312 5.92 5.94 11.01
CA SER A 312 5.25 4.69 11.39
C SER A 312 6.16 3.72 12.14
N ARG A 313 7.24 4.23 12.77
CA ARG A 313 8.17 3.40 13.54
C ARG A 313 7.52 2.70 14.72
N GLY A 314 6.44 3.24 15.26
CA GLY A 314 5.66 2.63 16.36
C GLY A 314 4.89 1.36 15.95
N SER A 315 4.68 1.11 14.67
CA SER A 315 3.94 -0.04 14.13
C SER A 315 4.77 -0.87 13.15
N THR A 316 5.16 -0.31 12.03
CA THR A 316 5.90 -1.01 10.96
C THR A 316 7.42 -0.88 11.07
N GLY A 317 7.93 -0.04 11.98
CA GLY A 317 9.35 0.27 12.08
C GLY A 317 9.88 1.21 10.98
N ALA A 318 9.01 1.68 10.09
CA ALA A 318 9.39 2.47 8.91
C ALA A 318 8.98 3.94 9.02
N VAL A 319 9.69 4.79 8.27
CA VAL A 319 9.25 6.13 7.90
C VAL A 319 9.10 6.15 6.40
N TYR A 320 7.97 6.64 5.91
CA TYR A 320 7.67 6.72 4.48
C TYR A 320 6.94 8.02 4.17
N TRP A 321 6.87 8.37 2.90
CA TRP A 321 6.12 9.52 2.44
C TRP A 321 4.94 9.04 1.61
N GLU A 322 3.75 9.55 1.91
CA GLU A 322 2.53 9.16 1.25
C GLU A 322 1.58 10.33 1.21
N GLY A 323 1.20 10.76 0.00
CA GLY A 323 0.49 12.01 -0.08
C GLY A 323 -0.40 12.22 -1.27
N LEU A 324 -1.44 13.02 -1.01
CA LEU A 324 -2.34 13.51 -2.03
C LEU A 324 -1.56 14.28 -3.09
N SER A 325 -1.75 13.85 -4.33
CA SER A 325 -1.04 14.35 -5.50
C SER A 325 -2.01 14.56 -6.67
N GLU A 326 -1.65 15.45 -7.57
CA GLU A 326 -2.33 15.64 -8.84
C GLU A 326 -1.57 14.99 -9.99
N LEU A 327 -2.30 14.56 -10.99
CA LEU A 327 -1.77 14.05 -12.25
C LEU A 327 -1.94 15.10 -13.33
N LEU A 328 -0.84 15.45 -14.00
CA LEU A 328 -0.83 16.37 -15.13
C LEU A 328 -0.52 15.59 -16.42
N ASP A 329 -1.17 15.95 -17.52
CA ASP A 329 -0.84 15.41 -18.83
C ASP A 329 0.47 16.01 -19.39
N ALA A 330 0.88 15.56 -20.57
CA ALA A 330 2.11 16.03 -21.22
C ALA A 330 2.11 17.54 -21.55
N THR A 331 0.95 18.20 -21.51
CA THR A 331 0.83 19.66 -21.70
C THR A 331 0.87 20.44 -20.39
N GLY A 332 0.95 19.74 -19.24
CA GLY A 332 0.92 20.33 -17.92
C GLY A 332 -0.49 20.62 -17.38
N ARG A 333 -1.53 20.14 -18.03
CA ARG A 333 -2.91 20.31 -17.60
C ARG A 333 -3.27 19.25 -16.56
N PRO A 334 -3.89 19.60 -15.40
CA PRO A 334 -4.42 18.63 -14.46
C PRO A 334 -5.48 17.75 -15.13
N VAL A 335 -5.35 16.43 -14.94
CA VAL A 335 -6.24 15.42 -15.53
C VAL A 335 -6.73 14.39 -14.52
N GLY A 336 -6.33 14.50 -13.26
CA GLY A 336 -6.76 13.61 -12.19
C GLY A 336 -6.06 13.86 -10.89
N ARG A 337 -6.48 13.11 -9.86
CA ARG A 337 -5.91 13.11 -8.52
C ARG A 337 -5.77 11.69 -7.99
N GLY A 338 -4.85 11.52 -7.06
CA GLY A 338 -4.60 10.26 -6.38
C GLY A 338 -3.48 10.37 -5.36
N TYR A 339 -2.82 9.28 -5.12
CA TYR A 339 -1.75 9.22 -4.14
C TYR A 339 -0.43 8.82 -4.79
N LEU A 340 0.63 9.43 -4.29
CA LEU A 340 2.02 9.04 -4.48
C LEU A 340 2.49 8.46 -3.15
N GLU A 341 3.08 7.28 -3.18
CA GLU A 341 3.72 6.62 -2.04
C GLU A 341 5.20 6.40 -2.32
N MET A 342 6.05 6.70 -1.35
CA MET A 342 7.51 6.58 -1.46
C MET A 342 8.06 5.95 -0.19
N THR A 343 8.63 4.75 -0.31
CA THR A 343 9.24 4.01 0.80
C THR A 343 10.77 3.92 0.63
N GLY A 344 11.48 3.64 1.71
CA GLY A 344 12.92 3.36 1.65
C GLY A 344 13.83 4.58 1.47
N TYR A 345 13.35 5.81 1.70
CA TYR A 345 14.14 7.04 1.62
C TYR A 345 14.78 7.42 2.95
N ALA A 346 14.07 7.25 4.06
CA ALA A 346 14.61 7.52 5.39
C ALA A 346 15.50 6.37 5.89
N SER A 347 15.14 5.14 5.53
CA SER A 347 15.90 3.90 5.80
C SER A 347 15.42 2.82 4.86
N LYS A 348 16.25 1.80 4.59
CA LYS A 348 15.85 0.63 3.82
C LYS A 348 14.59 0.00 4.42
N LEU A 349 13.58 -0.27 3.60
CA LEU A 349 12.37 -0.95 4.03
C LEU A 349 12.69 -2.42 4.37
N GLN A 350 12.16 -2.88 5.50
CA GLN A 350 12.22 -4.27 5.95
C GLN A 350 10.79 -4.84 6.02
N MET A 351 10.57 -6.00 5.39
CA MET A 351 9.27 -6.68 5.37
C MET A 351 9.40 -8.14 5.81
#